data_44b2de4a9da80a6b25c8e6f5b041e6f0
#
_entry.id   44b2de4a9da80a6b25c8e6f5b041e6f0
#
_cell.length_a   1.000
_cell.length_b   1.000
_cell.length_c   1.000
_cell.angle_alpha   90.00
_cell.angle_beta   90.00
_cell.angle_gamma   90.00
#
_symmetry.space_group_name_H-M   'P 1'
#
loop_
_entity.id
_entity.type
_entity.pdbx_description
1 polymer ?
#
loop_
_entity_poly.entity_id
_entity_poly.type
_entity_poly.pdbx_seq_one_letter_code
_entity_poly.pdbx_strand_id
1 'polypeptide(L)'
;MNFSLYIAKRYLRSASKNNAINIINGIASVGIIVGAMALFVVLSVFSGLKDFSLSFSNDFDPDLKMTPTLGKSFHVSPEQEVQIKKITGIAASSKIIEERVLFLFDGKEQVTLIKGVDSLFSQVNPVKKNIYQGDWLEPNTNQVVVGYGICQKLSMGLFDFNHPFEVFVPKTGSGTIENPESAFNKCKLAPVGIYAISEELDMKYVFADLALTQSLLEFKSDQISGIEFKLKPNANEQAVVAQLQTLFKNKVTVKNRAQLNDSLYKMLNTENIAVYLIFTLVIVVALFNLIGALIMMILDKKGNLKTLFNLGTEIGDLRKIFLLQGTLLTVFGGIIGLALGIIIVVIQQKFQLIMITPTLAYPVIFSIQNVLIVLGTIIGLGFLASWIASSRVTKKLLEAF
;
A
#
# COMPACT_ATOMS: atom_id res chain seq x y z
N MET A 1 -44.84 -16.01 8.96
CA MET A 1 -44.38 -14.71 8.36
C MET A 1 -44.18 -13.73 9.53
N ASN A 2 -43.01 -13.12 9.67
CA ASN A 2 -42.75 -12.23 10.81
C ASN A 2 -43.57 -10.93 10.61
N PHE A 3 -44.55 -10.67 11.48
CA PHE A 3 -45.48 -9.53 11.42
C PHE A 3 -44.75 -8.20 11.26
N SER A 4 -43.72 -7.96 12.09
CA SER A 4 -42.95 -6.70 12.06
C SER A 4 -42.25 -6.48 10.71
N LEU A 5 -41.71 -7.55 10.08
CA LEU A 5 -41.07 -7.48 8.79
C LEU A 5 -42.05 -7.17 7.64
N TYR A 6 -43.26 -7.74 7.71
CA TYR A 6 -44.31 -7.47 6.71
C TYR A 6 -44.73 -5.99 6.72
N ILE A 7 -44.96 -5.44 7.92
CA ILE A 7 -45.34 -4.03 8.08
C ILE A 7 -44.18 -3.11 7.66
N ALA A 8 -42.94 -3.43 8.05
CA ALA A 8 -41.73 -2.67 7.68
C ALA A 8 -41.59 -2.55 6.14
N LYS A 9 -41.73 -3.65 5.39
CA LYS A 9 -41.69 -3.67 3.93
C LYS A 9 -42.81 -2.82 3.30
N ARG A 10 -44.02 -2.85 3.89
CA ARG A 10 -45.15 -2.07 3.42
C ARG A 10 -44.93 -0.58 3.66
N TYR A 11 -44.36 -0.20 4.83
CA TYR A 11 -44.03 1.19 5.14
C TYR A 11 -42.94 1.76 4.26
N LEU A 12 -41.95 0.95 3.86
CA LEU A 12 -40.94 1.37 2.89
C LEU A 12 -41.51 1.80 1.52
N ARG A 13 -42.61 1.14 1.09
CA ARG A 13 -43.24 1.40 -0.23
C ARG A 13 -44.38 2.41 -0.15
N SER A 14 -44.93 2.69 1.03
CA SER A 14 -46.06 3.59 1.19
C SER A 14 -45.56 5.03 1.33
N ALA A 15 -46.01 5.91 0.44
CA ALA A 15 -45.82 7.36 0.60
C ALA A 15 -46.62 7.87 1.82
N SER A 16 -46.08 8.83 2.53
CA SER A 16 -46.82 9.62 3.53
C SER A 16 -47.80 10.58 2.83
N LYS A 17 -48.90 10.87 3.49
CA LYS A 17 -49.83 11.94 3.04
C LYS A 17 -49.16 13.33 3.09
N ASN A 18 -48.11 13.48 3.90
CA ASN A 18 -47.35 14.71 4.01
C ASN A 18 -46.07 14.66 3.09
N ASN A 19 -46.07 15.51 2.06
CA ASN A 19 -44.97 15.59 1.09
C ASN A 19 -43.61 15.91 1.73
N ALA A 20 -43.58 16.71 2.80
CA ALA A 20 -42.32 17.03 3.49
C ALA A 20 -41.63 15.78 4.03
N ILE A 21 -42.37 14.80 4.56
CA ILE A 21 -41.82 13.54 5.08
C ILE A 21 -41.25 12.69 3.94
N ASN A 22 -41.92 12.67 2.79
CA ASN A 22 -41.41 11.94 1.62
C ASN A 22 -40.09 12.53 1.10
N ILE A 23 -39.98 13.87 1.10
CA ILE A 23 -38.72 14.56 0.73
C ILE A 23 -37.62 14.26 1.69
N ILE A 24 -37.85 14.33 3.02
CA ILE A 24 -36.86 14.03 4.05
C ILE A 24 -36.35 12.57 3.92
N ASN A 25 -37.25 11.62 3.69
CA ASN A 25 -36.90 10.22 3.45
C ASN A 25 -36.09 10.03 2.15
N GLY A 26 -36.45 10.77 1.09
CA GLY A 26 -35.69 10.79 -0.16
C GLY A 26 -34.25 11.29 0.05
N ILE A 27 -34.11 12.43 0.73
CA ILE A 27 -32.78 13.00 1.05
C ILE A 27 -31.93 12.00 1.88
N ALA A 28 -32.54 11.39 2.90
CA ALA A 28 -31.84 10.39 3.73
C ALA A 28 -31.40 9.18 2.89
N SER A 29 -32.26 8.68 1.98
CA SER A 29 -31.93 7.56 1.10
C SER A 29 -30.81 7.91 0.11
N VAL A 30 -30.87 9.08 -0.52
CA VAL A 30 -29.80 9.58 -1.41
C VAL A 30 -28.50 9.74 -0.65
N GLY A 31 -28.52 10.27 0.58
CA GLY A 31 -27.34 10.39 1.41
C GLY A 31 -26.64 9.05 1.68
N ILE A 32 -27.40 7.99 1.93
CA ILE A 32 -26.87 6.63 2.12
C ILE A 32 -26.27 6.08 0.82
N ILE A 33 -26.98 6.26 -0.32
CA ILE A 33 -26.52 5.80 -1.63
C ILE A 33 -25.20 6.49 -1.99
N VAL A 34 -25.15 7.82 -1.89
CA VAL A 34 -23.94 8.60 -2.21
C VAL A 34 -22.81 8.28 -1.25
N GLY A 35 -23.09 8.14 0.05
CA GLY A 35 -22.10 7.76 1.05
C GLY A 35 -21.48 6.38 0.77
N ALA A 36 -22.31 5.40 0.43
CA ALA A 36 -21.87 4.05 0.06
C ALA A 36 -21.02 4.06 -1.22
N MET A 37 -21.48 4.76 -2.24
CA MET A 37 -20.77 4.91 -3.51
C MET A 37 -19.39 5.57 -3.30
N ALA A 38 -19.38 6.71 -2.58
CA ALA A 38 -18.17 7.47 -2.33
C ALA A 38 -17.14 6.66 -1.53
N LEU A 39 -17.55 5.99 -0.43
CA LEU A 39 -16.67 5.16 0.36
C LEU A 39 -16.06 4.04 -0.49
N PHE A 40 -16.85 3.35 -1.32
CA PHE A 40 -16.35 2.28 -2.17
C PHE A 40 -15.36 2.79 -3.23
N VAL A 41 -15.69 3.87 -3.94
CA VAL A 41 -14.83 4.47 -4.97
C VAL A 41 -13.49 4.87 -4.36
N VAL A 42 -13.51 5.55 -3.22
CA VAL A 42 -12.29 6.03 -2.57
C VAL A 42 -11.43 4.88 -2.06
N LEU A 43 -12.01 3.86 -1.42
CA LEU A 43 -11.24 2.67 -1.03
C LEU A 43 -10.64 1.94 -2.23
N SER A 44 -11.34 1.90 -3.37
CA SER A 44 -10.83 1.31 -4.62
C SER A 44 -9.69 2.10 -5.23
N VAL A 45 -9.74 3.43 -5.15
CA VAL A 45 -8.66 4.35 -5.53
C VAL A 45 -7.43 4.12 -4.66
N PHE A 46 -7.60 4.08 -3.34
CA PHE A 46 -6.47 3.85 -2.41
C PHE A 46 -5.85 2.46 -2.58
N SER A 47 -6.67 1.44 -2.83
CA SER A 47 -6.16 0.10 -3.17
C SER A 47 -5.32 0.15 -4.45
N GLY A 48 -5.75 0.89 -5.46
CA GLY A 48 -5.02 1.07 -6.71
C GLY A 48 -3.70 1.83 -6.53
N LEU A 49 -3.72 2.93 -5.78
CA LEU A 49 -2.50 3.69 -5.45
C LEU A 49 -1.50 2.87 -4.64
N LYS A 50 -1.99 2.06 -3.70
CA LYS A 50 -1.15 1.16 -2.93
C LYS A 50 -0.44 0.15 -3.83
N ASP A 51 -1.17 -0.55 -4.69
CA ASP A 51 -0.59 -1.53 -5.60
C ASP A 51 0.36 -0.87 -6.61
N PHE A 52 0.03 0.32 -7.10
CA PHE A 52 0.89 1.10 -7.97
C PHE A 52 2.21 1.49 -7.26
N SER A 53 2.15 2.02 -6.05
CA SER A 53 3.35 2.36 -5.27
C SER A 53 4.22 1.14 -4.97
N LEU A 54 3.58 -0.01 -4.70
CA LEU A 54 4.29 -1.25 -4.44
C LEU A 54 4.85 -1.90 -5.72
N SER A 55 4.33 -1.59 -6.91
CA SER A 55 4.86 -2.11 -8.17
C SER A 55 6.31 -1.67 -8.41
N PHE A 56 6.67 -0.44 -8.06
CA PHE A 56 8.06 0.03 -8.12
C PHE A 56 8.98 -0.78 -7.20
N SER A 57 8.52 -1.11 -6.00
CA SER A 57 9.24 -1.99 -5.09
C SER A 57 9.37 -3.42 -5.65
N ASN A 58 8.35 -3.92 -6.34
CA ASN A 58 8.38 -5.25 -6.96
C ASN A 58 9.40 -5.35 -8.10
N ASP A 59 9.64 -4.26 -8.81
CA ASP A 59 10.57 -4.20 -9.93
C ASP A 59 12.02 -3.92 -9.49
N PHE A 60 12.23 -3.54 -8.22
CA PHE A 60 13.54 -3.19 -7.71
C PHE A 60 14.01 -4.07 -6.55
N ASP A 61 13.11 -4.43 -5.62
CA ASP A 61 13.49 -5.16 -4.42
C ASP A 61 13.47 -6.68 -4.64
N PRO A 62 14.43 -7.42 -4.06
CA PRO A 62 14.45 -8.87 -4.07
C PRO A 62 13.26 -9.44 -3.26
N ASP A 63 12.93 -10.72 -3.47
CA ASP A 63 11.90 -11.39 -2.66
C ASP A 63 12.33 -11.48 -1.19
N LEU A 64 13.63 -11.79 -0.97
CA LEU A 64 14.27 -11.76 0.36
C LEU A 64 15.64 -11.10 0.27
N LYS A 65 16.00 -10.36 1.32
CA LYS A 65 17.34 -9.79 1.52
C LYS A 65 17.88 -10.21 2.87
N MET A 66 19.06 -10.81 2.88
CA MET A 66 19.78 -11.21 4.07
C MET A 66 20.93 -10.25 4.34
N THR A 67 21.00 -9.74 5.56
CA THR A 67 22.04 -8.82 6.03
C THR A 67 22.57 -9.28 7.40
N PRO A 68 23.78 -8.88 7.83
CA PRO A 68 24.27 -9.22 9.14
C PRO A 68 23.38 -8.59 10.24
N THR A 69 23.26 -9.29 11.38
CA THR A 69 22.54 -8.75 12.55
C THR A 69 23.36 -7.66 13.26
N LEU A 70 24.67 -7.79 13.24
CA LEU A 70 25.62 -6.85 13.84
C LEU A 70 26.69 -6.47 12.82
N GLY A 71 27.05 -5.18 12.76
CA GLY A 71 28.01 -4.66 11.81
C GLY A 71 27.42 -4.41 10.41
N LYS A 72 28.30 -4.11 9.44
CA LYS A 72 27.93 -3.78 8.05
C LYS A 72 28.22 -4.89 7.05
N SER A 73 29.02 -5.89 7.46
CA SER A 73 29.46 -6.98 6.57
C SER A 73 29.62 -8.29 7.33
N PHE A 74 29.62 -9.39 6.60
CA PHE A 74 29.85 -10.73 7.13
C PHE A 74 30.57 -11.60 6.09
N HIS A 75 31.12 -12.71 6.52
CA HIS A 75 31.81 -13.66 5.67
C HIS A 75 30.90 -14.80 5.26
N VAL A 76 31.00 -15.21 4.02
CA VAL A 76 30.23 -16.33 3.45
C VAL A 76 31.23 -17.40 2.96
N SER A 77 31.25 -18.55 3.62
CA SER A 77 32.14 -19.65 3.20
C SER A 77 31.62 -20.32 1.92
N PRO A 78 32.49 -20.95 1.12
CA PRO A 78 32.10 -21.73 -0.05
C PRO A 78 31.10 -22.84 0.27
N GLU A 79 31.19 -23.44 1.47
CA GLU A 79 30.26 -24.46 1.94
C GLU A 79 28.86 -23.88 2.16
N GLN A 80 28.77 -22.67 2.73
CA GLN A 80 27.47 -21.96 2.91
C GLN A 80 26.87 -21.60 1.57
N GLU A 81 27.65 -21.19 0.58
CA GLU A 81 27.14 -20.93 -0.77
C GLU A 81 26.52 -22.18 -1.41
N VAL A 82 27.17 -23.32 -1.26
CA VAL A 82 26.64 -24.62 -1.75
C VAL A 82 25.35 -24.99 -1.01
N GLN A 83 25.28 -24.73 0.29
CA GLN A 83 24.08 -25.01 1.09
C GLN A 83 22.91 -24.09 0.71
N ILE A 84 23.17 -22.81 0.48
CA ILE A 84 22.14 -21.86 -0.02
C ILE A 84 21.50 -22.37 -1.33
N LYS A 85 22.32 -22.83 -2.28
CA LYS A 85 21.83 -23.37 -3.56
C LYS A 85 20.98 -24.63 -3.40
N LYS A 86 21.13 -25.38 -2.30
CA LYS A 86 20.35 -26.59 -2.00
C LYS A 86 19.01 -26.27 -1.31
N ILE A 87 18.78 -25.06 -0.82
CA ILE A 87 17.51 -24.71 -0.17
C ILE A 87 16.36 -24.76 -1.19
N THR A 88 15.41 -25.67 -0.92
CA THR A 88 14.23 -25.81 -1.75
C THR A 88 13.36 -24.57 -1.62
N GLY A 89 13.11 -23.87 -2.72
CA GLY A 89 12.34 -22.62 -2.70
C GLY A 89 13.12 -21.40 -3.19
N ILE A 90 14.45 -21.42 -3.16
CA ILE A 90 15.28 -20.39 -3.79
C ILE A 90 15.43 -20.68 -5.28
N ALA A 91 15.15 -19.69 -6.12
CA ALA A 91 15.36 -19.76 -7.57
C ALA A 91 16.74 -19.23 -7.95
N ALA A 92 17.16 -18.10 -7.38
CA ALA A 92 18.46 -17.48 -7.60
C ALA A 92 18.88 -16.71 -6.35
N SER A 93 20.18 -16.51 -6.20
CA SER A 93 20.78 -15.67 -5.14
C SER A 93 21.94 -14.85 -5.71
N SER A 94 22.10 -13.63 -5.23
CA SER A 94 23.16 -12.71 -5.61
C SER A 94 23.81 -12.10 -4.38
N LYS A 95 25.12 -12.07 -4.36
CA LYS A 95 25.91 -11.37 -3.34
C LYS A 95 25.93 -9.89 -3.65
N ILE A 96 25.76 -9.08 -2.61
CA ILE A 96 25.77 -7.63 -2.74
C ILE A 96 26.65 -6.98 -1.67
N ILE A 97 27.15 -5.81 -2.03
CA ILE A 97 27.76 -4.87 -1.07
C ILE A 97 27.04 -3.54 -1.24
N GLU A 98 26.53 -3.00 -0.15
CA GLU A 98 25.94 -1.66 -0.12
C GLU A 98 26.69 -0.81 0.91
N GLU A 99 27.23 0.32 0.48
CA GLU A 99 27.88 1.28 1.37
C GLU A 99 27.56 2.71 0.92
N ARG A 100 27.49 3.62 1.88
CA ARG A 100 27.30 5.03 1.60
C ARG A 100 28.64 5.67 1.27
N VAL A 101 28.73 6.29 0.10
CA VAL A 101 29.95 6.86 -0.45
C VAL A 101 29.70 8.25 -1.02
N LEU A 102 30.77 9.00 -1.25
CA LEU A 102 30.73 10.27 -1.93
C LEU A 102 31.09 10.07 -3.40
N PHE A 103 30.24 10.52 -4.30
CA PHE A 103 30.53 10.64 -5.73
C PHE A 103 30.84 12.08 -6.08
N LEU A 104 31.86 12.27 -6.93
CA LEU A 104 32.31 13.57 -7.44
C LEU A 104 32.32 13.56 -8.97
N PHE A 105 31.74 14.57 -9.57
CA PHE A 105 31.75 14.78 -11.01
C PHE A 105 31.74 16.28 -11.31
N ASP A 106 32.72 16.78 -12.04
CA ASP A 106 32.84 18.20 -12.45
C ASP A 106 32.59 19.19 -11.28
N GLY A 107 33.24 18.94 -10.15
CA GLY A 107 33.12 19.77 -8.94
C GLY A 107 31.78 19.65 -8.19
N LYS A 108 30.84 18.84 -8.67
CA LYS A 108 29.58 18.54 -7.99
C LYS A 108 29.67 17.26 -7.18
N GLU A 109 29.10 17.27 -6.01
CA GLU A 109 29.15 16.19 -5.03
C GLU A 109 27.79 15.57 -4.80
N GLN A 110 27.74 14.24 -4.67
CA GLN A 110 26.55 13.51 -4.25
C GLN A 110 26.92 12.37 -3.31
N VAL A 111 26.37 12.39 -2.10
CA VAL A 111 26.47 11.27 -1.16
C VAL A 111 25.28 10.34 -1.38
N THR A 112 25.57 9.11 -1.82
CA THR A 112 24.54 8.07 -2.02
C THR A 112 25.16 6.68 -1.87
N LEU A 113 24.39 5.63 -2.17
CA LEU A 113 24.83 4.25 -2.00
C LEU A 113 25.51 3.73 -3.28
N ILE A 114 26.72 3.18 -3.13
CA ILE A 114 27.26 2.26 -4.13
C ILE A 114 26.72 0.87 -3.83
N LYS A 115 26.24 0.18 -4.86
CA LYS A 115 25.76 -1.20 -4.78
C LYS A 115 26.61 -2.09 -5.68
N GLY A 116 27.58 -2.75 -5.07
CA GLY A 116 28.38 -3.79 -5.74
C GLY A 116 27.55 -5.05 -5.91
N VAL A 117 27.50 -5.58 -7.12
CA VAL A 117 26.67 -6.73 -7.49
C VAL A 117 27.47 -7.79 -8.23
N ASP A 118 27.14 -9.06 -8.04
CA ASP A 118 27.72 -10.16 -8.79
C ASP A 118 27.03 -10.40 -10.14
N SER A 119 27.57 -11.31 -10.95
CA SER A 119 27.03 -11.64 -12.28
C SER A 119 25.62 -12.26 -12.24
N LEU A 120 25.18 -12.77 -11.08
CA LEU A 120 23.86 -13.38 -10.90
C LEU A 120 22.78 -12.36 -10.54
N PHE A 121 23.16 -11.13 -10.25
CA PHE A 121 22.23 -10.08 -9.80
C PHE A 121 21.04 -9.89 -10.75
N SER A 122 21.27 -9.90 -12.06
CA SER A 122 20.21 -9.74 -13.06
C SER A 122 19.16 -10.88 -13.06
N GLN A 123 19.47 -12.03 -12.44
CA GLN A 123 18.52 -13.13 -12.27
C GLN A 123 17.65 -12.96 -11.03
N VAL A 124 18.14 -12.22 -10.05
CA VAL A 124 17.44 -11.93 -8.79
C VAL A 124 16.61 -10.67 -8.90
N ASN A 125 17.19 -9.64 -9.52
CA ASN A 125 16.64 -8.29 -9.60
C ASN A 125 16.52 -7.83 -11.06
N PRO A 126 15.35 -7.40 -11.52
CA PRO A 126 15.13 -7.03 -12.93
C PRO A 126 15.57 -5.62 -13.31
N VAL A 127 16.38 -4.92 -12.50
CA VAL A 127 16.85 -3.53 -12.77
C VAL A 127 17.41 -3.37 -14.18
N LYS A 128 18.08 -4.38 -14.73
CA LYS A 128 18.58 -4.37 -16.12
C LYS A 128 17.50 -4.06 -17.15
N LYS A 129 16.23 -4.38 -16.88
CA LYS A 129 15.09 -4.07 -17.77
C LYS A 129 14.71 -2.59 -17.77
N ASN A 130 15.13 -1.86 -16.73
CA ASN A 130 14.80 -0.46 -16.50
C ASN A 130 15.96 0.48 -16.90
N ILE A 131 16.88 0.00 -17.74
CA ILE A 131 17.92 0.85 -18.33
C ILE A 131 17.26 1.82 -19.30
N TYR A 132 17.40 3.10 -19.01
CA TYR A 132 16.88 4.21 -19.81
C TYR A 132 17.82 4.54 -20.97
N GLN A 133 19.15 4.51 -20.71
CA GLN A 133 20.18 4.81 -21.71
C GLN A 133 21.45 4.01 -21.45
N GLY A 134 22.13 3.56 -22.50
CA GLY A 134 23.37 2.77 -22.38
C GLY A 134 23.10 1.29 -22.10
N ASP A 135 24.06 0.64 -21.45
CA ASP A 135 24.07 -0.79 -21.18
C ASP A 135 24.26 -1.12 -19.69
N TRP A 136 24.08 -2.40 -19.33
CA TRP A 136 24.41 -2.91 -18.01
C TRP A 136 25.92 -3.09 -17.90
N LEU A 137 26.45 -2.91 -16.68
CA LEU A 137 27.87 -3.09 -16.36
C LEU A 137 28.40 -4.50 -16.70
N GLU A 138 29.67 -4.57 -17.09
CA GLU A 138 30.41 -5.81 -17.29
C GLU A 138 31.17 -6.22 -16.03
N PRO A 139 31.25 -7.54 -15.72
CA PRO A 139 31.99 -8.03 -14.58
C PRO A 139 33.49 -7.70 -14.65
N ASN A 140 34.11 -7.49 -13.50
CA ASN A 140 35.56 -7.18 -13.34
C ASN A 140 36.02 -5.91 -14.08
N THR A 141 35.16 -4.93 -14.19
CA THR A 141 35.44 -3.61 -14.77
C THR A 141 35.14 -2.48 -13.78
N ASN A 142 35.59 -1.26 -14.12
CA ASN A 142 35.23 -0.05 -13.39
C ASN A 142 33.92 0.59 -13.94
N GLN A 143 33.17 -0.17 -14.73
CA GLN A 143 31.89 0.27 -15.26
C GLN A 143 30.85 0.40 -14.16
N VAL A 144 29.99 1.41 -14.29
CA VAL A 144 28.88 1.65 -13.37
C VAL A 144 27.60 2.00 -14.10
N VAL A 145 26.49 1.67 -13.48
CA VAL A 145 25.15 2.07 -13.92
C VAL A 145 24.58 3.03 -12.88
N VAL A 146 24.23 4.22 -13.30
CA VAL A 146 23.87 5.34 -12.43
C VAL A 146 22.38 5.62 -12.52
N GLY A 147 21.75 5.99 -11.41
CA GLY A 147 20.35 6.40 -11.43
C GLY A 147 20.15 7.75 -12.11
N TYR A 148 19.04 7.89 -12.85
CA TYR A 148 18.71 9.09 -13.61
C TYR A 148 18.72 10.37 -12.74
N GLY A 149 18.17 10.29 -11.52
CA GLY A 149 18.17 11.41 -10.58
C GLY A 149 19.58 11.84 -10.15
N ILE A 150 20.51 10.89 -9.97
CA ILE A 150 21.91 11.17 -9.64
C ILE A 150 22.57 11.87 -10.83
N CYS A 151 22.34 11.38 -12.07
CA CYS A 151 22.87 12.02 -13.28
C CYS A 151 22.38 13.46 -13.43
N GLN A 152 21.09 13.73 -13.19
CA GLN A 152 20.54 15.09 -13.22
C GLN A 152 21.23 15.99 -12.17
N LYS A 153 21.37 15.51 -10.94
CA LYS A 153 21.95 16.30 -9.86
C LYS A 153 23.42 16.63 -10.07
N LEU A 154 24.17 15.70 -10.62
CA LEU A 154 25.57 15.92 -10.99
C LEU A 154 25.74 16.60 -12.34
N SER A 155 24.66 16.77 -13.12
CA SER A 155 24.66 17.21 -14.53
C SER A 155 25.57 16.33 -15.40
N MET A 156 25.55 15.03 -15.14
CA MET A 156 26.40 14.05 -15.78
C MET A 156 25.65 13.39 -16.95
N GLY A 157 26.34 13.29 -18.11
CA GLY A 157 25.89 12.47 -19.23
C GLY A 157 26.69 11.18 -19.35
N LEU A 158 26.19 10.22 -20.14
CA LEU A 158 27.01 9.08 -20.53
C LEU A 158 28.10 9.53 -21.50
N PHE A 159 29.28 8.89 -21.40
CA PHE A 159 30.42 9.11 -22.28
C PHE A 159 31.05 10.52 -22.22
N ASP A 160 30.92 11.21 -21.07
CA ASP A 160 31.72 12.41 -20.81
C ASP A 160 33.13 11.96 -20.38
N PHE A 161 34.07 12.00 -21.36
CA PHE A 161 35.47 11.64 -21.13
C PHE A 161 36.32 12.80 -20.61
N ASN A 162 35.76 14.01 -20.56
CA ASN A 162 36.49 15.20 -20.13
C ASN A 162 36.54 15.35 -18.63
N HIS A 163 35.50 14.86 -17.94
CA HIS A 163 35.37 14.96 -16.50
C HIS A 163 35.35 13.57 -15.86
N PRO A 164 36.27 13.23 -14.95
CA PRO A 164 36.28 11.94 -14.28
C PRO A 164 35.09 11.85 -13.32
N PHE A 165 34.38 10.72 -13.38
CA PHE A 165 33.43 10.34 -12.36
C PHE A 165 34.17 9.57 -11.27
N GLU A 166 34.27 10.13 -10.08
CA GLU A 166 35.09 9.57 -9.00
C GLU A 166 34.21 9.18 -7.81
N VAL A 167 34.61 8.10 -7.13
CA VAL A 167 34.02 7.66 -5.86
C VAL A 167 35.05 7.75 -4.75
N PHE A 168 34.61 8.25 -3.60
CA PHE A 168 35.40 8.38 -2.38
C PHE A 168 34.76 7.60 -1.24
N VAL A 169 35.55 6.72 -0.63
CA VAL A 169 35.13 5.90 0.51
C VAL A 169 36.05 6.17 1.69
N PRO A 170 35.54 6.57 2.87
CA PRO A 170 36.39 6.74 4.05
C PRO A 170 37.10 5.45 4.40
N LYS A 171 38.40 5.51 4.63
CA LYS A 171 39.17 4.36 5.12
C LYS A 171 38.73 3.97 6.52
N THR A 172 38.64 2.69 6.77
CA THR A 172 38.40 2.17 8.11
C THR A 172 39.70 2.21 8.92
N GLY A 173 39.72 2.94 10.04
CA GLY A 173 40.87 3.05 10.90
C GLY A 173 40.64 3.91 12.14
N SER A 174 41.48 3.75 13.15
CA SER A 174 41.43 4.51 14.43
C SER A 174 42.55 5.55 14.58
N GLY A 175 43.26 5.88 13.49
CA GLY A 175 44.38 6.85 13.52
C GLY A 175 43.93 8.29 13.30
N THR A 176 44.78 9.26 13.71
CA THR A 176 44.65 10.67 13.34
C THR A 176 44.87 10.84 11.83
N ILE A 177 43.97 11.54 11.19
CA ILE A 177 44.10 11.88 9.77
C ILE A 177 45.13 13.00 9.64
N GLU A 178 46.34 12.67 9.26
CA GLU A 178 47.40 13.67 9.05
C GLU A 178 47.27 14.38 7.70
N ASN A 179 46.72 13.69 6.71
CA ASN A 179 46.46 14.25 5.37
C ASN A 179 45.03 13.86 4.92
N PRO A 180 44.15 14.85 4.68
CA PRO A 180 42.78 14.58 4.21
C PRO A 180 42.68 13.70 2.97
N GLU A 181 43.61 13.82 2.03
CA GLU A 181 43.64 12.99 0.82
C GLU A 181 43.93 11.52 1.08
N SER A 182 44.67 11.19 2.13
CA SER A 182 44.97 9.83 2.51
C SER A 182 43.84 9.13 3.30
N ALA A 183 42.86 9.90 3.73
CA ALA A 183 41.73 9.39 4.51
C ALA A 183 40.69 8.62 3.71
N PHE A 184 40.77 8.69 2.38
CA PHE A 184 39.80 8.08 1.49
C PHE A 184 40.47 7.11 0.52
N ASN A 185 39.78 6.00 0.27
CA ASN A 185 39.99 5.19 -0.91
C ASN A 185 39.22 5.85 -2.07
N LYS A 186 39.85 6.02 -3.21
CA LYS A 186 39.23 6.63 -4.39
C LYS A 186 39.42 5.77 -5.64
N CYS A 187 38.44 5.80 -6.52
CA CYS A 187 38.48 5.13 -7.81
C CYS A 187 37.77 5.97 -8.87
N LYS A 188 38.30 5.94 -10.11
CA LYS A 188 37.63 6.49 -11.28
C LYS A 188 36.68 5.46 -11.86
N LEU A 189 35.46 5.85 -12.07
CA LEU A 189 34.38 5.02 -12.59
C LEU A 189 34.04 5.39 -14.02
N ALA A 190 33.57 4.43 -14.79
CA ALA A 190 33.09 4.62 -16.16
C ALA A 190 31.56 4.43 -16.21
N PRO A 191 30.77 5.51 -16.29
CA PRO A 191 29.32 5.40 -16.44
C PRO A 191 28.98 4.84 -17.83
N VAL A 192 28.40 3.63 -17.88
CA VAL A 192 28.03 2.95 -19.13
C VAL A 192 26.51 2.87 -19.32
N GLY A 193 25.73 3.09 -18.25
CA GLY A 193 24.28 3.06 -18.32
C GLY A 193 23.62 3.96 -17.29
N ILE A 194 22.39 4.38 -17.62
CA ILE A 194 21.51 5.12 -16.75
C ILE A 194 20.23 4.31 -16.59
N TYR A 195 19.80 4.04 -15.35
CA TYR A 195 18.51 3.43 -15.08
C TYR A 195 17.50 4.47 -14.59
N ALA A 196 16.21 4.24 -14.87
CA ALA A 196 15.10 5.08 -14.42
C ALA A 196 13.93 4.19 -13.96
N ILE A 197 13.56 4.30 -12.69
CA ILE A 197 12.49 3.52 -12.08
C ILE A 197 11.52 4.43 -11.34
N SER A 198 12.02 5.18 -10.36
CA SER A 198 11.28 6.19 -9.60
C SER A 198 12.26 7.23 -9.06
N GLU A 199 11.76 8.44 -8.79
CA GLU A 199 12.59 9.55 -8.30
C GLU A 199 13.42 9.16 -7.06
N GLU A 200 12.83 8.40 -6.12
CA GLU A 200 13.51 7.95 -4.90
C GLU A 200 14.64 6.96 -5.21
N LEU A 201 14.36 5.95 -6.05
CA LEU A 201 15.32 4.90 -6.38
C LEU A 201 16.43 5.42 -7.29
N ASP A 202 16.11 6.32 -8.20
CA ASP A 202 17.04 6.93 -9.14
C ASP A 202 18.06 7.86 -8.45
N MET A 203 17.74 8.30 -7.23
CA MET A 203 18.65 9.08 -6.37
C MET A 203 19.45 8.21 -5.38
N LYS A 204 19.15 6.91 -5.29
CA LYS A 204 19.61 6.06 -4.20
C LYS A 204 20.84 5.23 -4.49
N TYR A 205 20.98 4.70 -5.72
CA TYR A 205 22.02 3.73 -6.03
C TYR A 205 22.84 4.07 -7.25
N VAL A 206 24.16 3.74 -7.14
CA VAL A 206 25.06 3.55 -8.29
C VAL A 206 25.47 2.08 -8.24
N PHE A 207 25.16 1.32 -9.30
CA PHE A 207 25.51 -0.08 -9.43
C PHE A 207 26.95 -0.20 -9.94
N ALA A 208 27.74 -1.07 -9.30
CA ALA A 208 29.12 -1.36 -9.65
C ALA A 208 29.37 -2.87 -9.59
N ASP A 209 30.50 -3.32 -10.10
CA ASP A 209 30.93 -4.71 -9.93
C ASP A 209 31.26 -5.01 -8.47
N LEU A 210 30.96 -6.26 -8.02
CA LEU A 210 31.19 -6.71 -6.66
C LEU A 210 32.68 -6.64 -6.27
N ALA A 211 33.58 -7.10 -7.15
CA ALA A 211 35.01 -7.11 -6.90
C ALA A 211 35.57 -5.68 -6.82
N LEU A 212 35.11 -4.76 -7.65
CA LEU A 212 35.46 -3.34 -7.55
C LEU A 212 35.07 -2.77 -6.19
N THR A 213 33.84 -3.05 -5.74
CA THR A 213 33.32 -2.53 -4.46
C THR A 213 34.04 -3.15 -3.28
N GLN A 214 34.42 -4.45 -3.35
CA GLN A 214 35.26 -5.09 -2.34
C GLN A 214 36.62 -4.41 -2.23
N SER A 215 37.27 -4.14 -3.37
CA SER A 215 38.61 -3.49 -3.36
C SER A 215 38.53 -2.06 -2.81
N LEU A 216 37.47 -1.30 -3.11
CA LEU A 216 37.23 0.05 -2.60
C LEU A 216 37.06 0.10 -1.09
N LEU A 217 36.41 -0.91 -0.51
CA LEU A 217 36.12 -1.04 0.91
C LEU A 217 37.21 -1.80 1.69
N GLU A 218 38.26 -2.29 1.01
CA GLU A 218 39.29 -3.16 1.57
C GLU A 218 38.68 -4.45 2.16
N PHE A 219 37.61 -4.96 1.56
CA PHE A 219 36.94 -6.20 1.96
C PHE A 219 37.69 -7.40 1.37
N LYS A 220 37.66 -8.53 2.12
CA LYS A 220 38.09 -9.81 1.59
C LYS A 220 37.14 -10.35 0.54
N SER A 221 37.56 -11.26 -0.30
CA SER A 221 36.77 -11.85 -1.39
C SER A 221 35.49 -12.60 -0.92
N ASP A 222 35.49 -13.07 0.33
CA ASP A 222 34.38 -13.75 1.00
C ASP A 222 33.50 -12.80 1.85
N GLN A 223 33.90 -11.52 1.93
CA GLN A 223 33.24 -10.52 2.75
C GLN A 223 32.23 -9.72 1.91
N ILE A 224 30.97 -9.67 2.37
CA ILE A 224 29.86 -9.00 1.71
C ILE A 224 28.94 -8.29 2.71
N SER A 225 28.09 -7.38 2.26
CA SER A 225 27.12 -6.73 3.12
C SER A 225 25.74 -7.41 3.11
N GLY A 226 25.45 -8.22 2.11
CA GLY A 226 24.16 -8.94 2.02
C GLY A 226 24.10 -9.96 0.90
N ILE A 227 23.04 -10.75 0.94
CA ILE A 227 22.64 -11.63 -0.16
C ILE A 227 21.17 -11.34 -0.48
N GLU A 228 20.89 -11.14 -1.74
CA GLU A 228 19.54 -11.01 -2.27
C GLU A 228 19.06 -12.32 -2.90
N PHE A 229 17.80 -12.65 -2.70
CA PHE A 229 17.22 -13.92 -3.17
C PHE A 229 15.98 -13.68 -4.00
N LYS A 230 15.85 -14.49 -5.06
CA LYS A 230 14.63 -14.71 -5.81
C LYS A 230 14.03 -16.04 -5.40
N LEU A 231 12.75 -16.04 -5.03
CA LEU A 231 12.04 -17.26 -4.66
C LEU A 231 11.41 -17.92 -5.89
N LYS A 232 11.22 -19.24 -5.82
CA LYS A 232 10.40 -19.97 -6.80
C LYS A 232 8.91 -19.62 -6.60
N PRO A 233 8.09 -19.67 -7.66
CA PRO A 233 6.65 -19.54 -7.51
C PRO A 233 6.11 -20.52 -6.46
N ASN A 234 5.24 -20.03 -5.57
CA ASN A 234 4.63 -20.79 -4.47
C ASN A 234 5.62 -21.35 -3.41
N ALA A 235 6.84 -20.84 -3.32
CA ALA A 235 7.75 -21.21 -2.25
C ALA A 235 7.21 -20.75 -0.88
N ASN A 236 7.40 -21.58 0.15
CA ASN A 236 7.10 -21.17 1.52
C ASN A 236 8.19 -20.23 2.05
N GLU A 237 7.93 -18.92 2.00
CA GLU A 237 8.86 -17.87 2.42
C GLU A 237 9.36 -18.09 3.86
N GLN A 238 8.46 -18.41 4.79
CA GLN A 238 8.82 -18.58 6.21
C GLN A 238 9.78 -19.76 6.41
N ALA A 239 9.57 -20.85 5.67
CA ALA A 239 10.47 -22.00 5.73
C ALA A 239 11.86 -21.68 5.17
N VAL A 240 11.95 -20.90 4.08
CA VAL A 240 13.22 -20.44 3.51
C VAL A 240 13.95 -19.53 4.50
N VAL A 241 13.25 -18.56 5.10
CA VAL A 241 13.80 -17.65 6.11
C VAL A 241 14.38 -18.44 7.30
N ALA A 242 13.63 -19.41 7.84
CA ALA A 242 14.10 -20.24 8.96
C ALA A 242 15.35 -21.06 8.60
N GLN A 243 15.41 -21.63 7.39
CA GLN A 243 16.59 -22.37 6.92
C GLN A 243 17.82 -21.47 6.77
N LEU A 244 17.66 -20.26 6.21
CA LEU A 244 18.74 -19.28 6.10
C LEU A 244 19.25 -18.83 7.47
N GLN A 245 18.36 -18.52 8.41
CA GLN A 245 18.74 -18.15 9.77
C GLN A 245 19.51 -19.27 10.49
N THR A 246 19.06 -20.51 10.36
CA THR A 246 19.74 -21.67 10.94
C THR A 246 21.13 -21.87 10.33
N LEU A 247 21.25 -21.75 9.00
CA LEU A 247 22.51 -21.90 8.28
C LEU A 247 23.57 -20.90 8.77
N PHE A 248 23.18 -19.67 9.06
CA PHE A 248 24.07 -18.61 9.56
C PHE A 248 24.03 -18.47 11.09
N LYS A 249 23.51 -19.48 11.81
CA LYS A 249 23.51 -19.52 13.30
C LYS A 249 22.89 -18.26 13.92
N ASN A 250 21.82 -17.74 13.32
CA ASN A 250 21.12 -16.51 13.73
C ASN A 250 22.00 -15.23 13.76
N LYS A 251 23.12 -15.23 13.04
CA LYS A 251 23.97 -14.04 12.88
C LYS A 251 23.51 -13.11 11.75
N VAL A 252 22.45 -13.48 11.06
CA VAL A 252 21.88 -12.72 9.95
C VAL A 252 20.41 -12.43 10.19
N THR A 253 19.96 -11.32 9.65
CA THR A 253 18.55 -10.92 9.57
C THR A 253 18.10 -11.09 8.14
N VAL A 254 17.01 -11.81 7.93
CA VAL A 254 16.39 -11.98 6.61
C VAL A 254 15.09 -11.18 6.60
N LYS A 255 14.98 -10.27 5.65
CA LYS A 255 13.80 -9.39 5.47
C LYS A 255 13.16 -9.67 4.12
N ASN A 256 11.84 -9.70 4.09
CA ASN A 256 11.07 -9.72 2.84
C ASN A 256 10.82 -8.31 2.32
N ARG A 257 10.22 -8.17 1.13
CA ARG A 257 9.92 -6.89 0.51
C ARG A 257 9.13 -5.93 1.41
N ALA A 258 8.11 -6.44 2.09
CA ALA A 258 7.29 -5.63 2.98
C ALA A 258 8.11 -5.09 4.15
N GLN A 259 9.03 -5.90 4.69
CA GLN A 259 9.92 -5.50 5.77
C GLN A 259 11.07 -4.59 5.31
N LEU A 260 11.50 -4.70 4.05
CA LEU A 260 12.49 -3.78 3.46
C LEU A 260 11.91 -2.37 3.30
N ASN A 261 10.61 -2.29 2.96
CA ASN A 261 9.86 -1.04 2.76
C ASN A 261 8.86 -0.77 3.88
N ASP A 262 9.15 -1.16 5.12
CA ASP A 262 8.25 -1.07 6.27
C ASP A 262 7.67 0.34 6.48
N SER A 263 8.46 1.39 6.27
CA SER A 263 8.02 2.78 6.35
C SER A 263 6.96 3.12 5.28
N LEU A 264 7.17 2.68 4.03
CA LEU A 264 6.21 2.86 2.94
C LEU A 264 4.90 2.11 3.23
N TYR A 265 5.00 0.83 3.65
CA TYR A 265 3.83 0.03 4.00
C TYR A 265 3.04 0.61 5.17
N LYS A 266 3.72 1.11 6.21
CA LYS A 266 3.10 1.79 7.35
C LYS A 266 2.42 3.09 6.93
N MET A 267 3.06 3.90 6.09
CA MET A 267 2.48 5.13 5.56
C MET A 267 1.19 4.83 4.79
N LEU A 268 1.24 3.94 3.81
CA LEU A 268 0.08 3.55 2.99
C LEU A 268 -1.07 2.96 3.83
N ASN A 269 -0.76 2.17 4.85
CA ASN A 269 -1.78 1.64 5.76
C ASN A 269 -2.41 2.74 6.63
N THR A 270 -1.60 3.69 7.13
CA THR A 270 -2.09 4.82 7.93
C THR A 270 -3.00 5.72 7.10
N GLU A 271 -2.61 6.03 5.87
CA GLU A 271 -3.43 6.81 4.93
C GLU A 271 -4.77 6.11 4.64
N ASN A 272 -4.73 4.79 4.36
CA ASN A 272 -5.94 4.01 4.12
C ASN A 272 -6.90 4.04 5.31
N ILE A 273 -6.39 3.90 6.53
CA ILE A 273 -7.19 3.99 7.76
C ILE A 273 -7.76 5.39 7.94
N ALA A 274 -6.95 6.45 7.75
CA ALA A 274 -7.40 7.83 7.87
C ALA A 274 -8.55 8.15 6.90
N VAL A 275 -8.41 7.74 5.65
CA VAL A 275 -9.43 7.91 4.63
C VAL A 275 -10.70 7.13 4.96
N TYR A 276 -10.56 5.87 5.38
CA TYR A 276 -11.70 5.07 5.83
C TYR A 276 -12.47 5.77 6.96
N LEU A 277 -11.77 6.31 7.96
CA LEU A 277 -12.39 7.03 9.07
C LEU A 277 -13.10 8.30 8.63
N ILE A 278 -12.50 9.09 7.71
CA ILE A 278 -13.13 10.30 7.16
C ILE A 278 -14.44 9.95 6.44
N PHE A 279 -14.43 8.96 5.56
CA PHE A 279 -15.65 8.56 4.84
C PHE A 279 -16.67 7.88 5.74
N THR A 280 -16.23 7.15 6.77
CA THR A 280 -17.13 6.64 7.80
C THR A 280 -17.83 7.77 8.55
N LEU A 281 -17.11 8.86 8.87
CA LEU A 281 -17.72 10.05 9.47
C LEU A 281 -18.78 10.67 8.55
N VAL A 282 -18.53 10.76 7.23
CA VAL A 282 -19.50 11.24 6.25
C VAL A 282 -20.77 10.37 6.26
N ILE A 283 -20.61 9.04 6.34
CA ILE A 283 -21.75 8.11 6.47
C ILE A 283 -22.49 8.35 7.79
N VAL A 284 -21.79 8.55 8.90
CA VAL A 284 -22.42 8.85 10.20
C VAL A 284 -23.28 10.12 10.11
N VAL A 285 -22.78 11.18 9.47
CA VAL A 285 -23.58 12.42 9.24
C VAL A 285 -24.83 12.14 8.39
N ALA A 286 -24.70 11.33 7.33
CA ALA A 286 -25.85 10.92 6.51
C ALA A 286 -26.88 10.12 7.34
N LEU A 287 -26.43 9.31 8.28
CA LEU A 287 -27.30 8.52 9.16
C LEU A 287 -28.04 9.37 10.22
N PHE A 288 -27.51 10.53 10.62
CA PHE A 288 -28.29 11.46 11.43
C PHE A 288 -29.55 11.94 10.70
N ASN A 289 -29.47 12.18 9.39
CA ASN A 289 -30.63 12.49 8.56
C ASN A 289 -31.62 11.31 8.52
N LEU A 290 -31.10 10.05 8.47
CA LEU A 290 -31.94 8.85 8.55
C LEU A 290 -32.67 8.75 9.91
N ILE A 291 -31.99 9.03 11.02
CA ILE A 291 -32.62 9.04 12.35
C ILE A 291 -33.77 10.05 12.39
N GLY A 292 -33.53 11.27 11.89
CA GLY A 292 -34.53 12.30 11.77
C GLY A 292 -35.73 11.86 10.92
N ALA A 293 -35.47 11.28 9.75
CA ALA A 293 -36.49 10.77 8.82
C ALA A 293 -37.35 9.66 9.48
N LEU A 294 -36.69 8.69 10.17
CA LEU A 294 -37.43 7.63 10.87
C LEU A 294 -38.28 8.17 12.02
N ILE A 295 -37.78 9.14 12.79
CA ILE A 295 -38.56 9.77 13.88
C ILE A 295 -39.77 10.48 13.30
N MET A 296 -39.64 11.25 12.21
CA MET A 296 -40.77 11.90 11.54
C MET A 296 -41.77 10.88 11.02
N MET A 297 -41.32 9.77 10.49
CA MET A 297 -42.19 8.68 10.02
C MET A 297 -42.92 7.99 11.18
N ILE A 298 -42.28 7.80 12.34
CA ILE A 298 -42.93 7.29 13.55
C ILE A 298 -44.08 8.23 13.96
N LEU A 299 -43.85 9.55 13.92
CA LEU A 299 -44.87 10.54 14.26
C LEU A 299 -46.04 10.56 13.24
N ASP A 300 -45.74 10.44 11.96
CA ASP A 300 -46.75 10.35 10.89
C ASP A 300 -47.66 9.12 11.04
N LYS A 301 -47.07 7.98 11.40
CA LYS A 301 -47.78 6.71 11.57
C LYS A 301 -48.35 6.49 12.98
N LYS A 302 -48.26 7.50 13.86
CA LYS A 302 -48.71 7.40 15.27
C LYS A 302 -50.14 6.86 15.40
N GLY A 303 -51.10 7.32 14.57
CA GLY A 303 -52.48 6.81 14.60
C GLY A 303 -52.58 5.32 14.28
N ASN A 304 -51.84 4.86 13.26
CA ASN A 304 -51.79 3.44 12.92
C ASN A 304 -51.14 2.61 14.04
N LEU A 305 -50.08 3.15 14.66
CA LEU A 305 -49.41 2.49 15.78
C LEU A 305 -50.32 2.37 17.00
N LYS A 306 -51.09 3.40 17.29
CA LYS A 306 -52.12 3.37 18.38
C LYS A 306 -53.16 2.27 18.12
N THR A 307 -53.64 2.14 16.88
CA THR A 307 -54.59 1.07 16.49
C THR A 307 -53.97 -0.31 16.70
N LEU A 308 -52.72 -0.53 16.28
CA LEU A 308 -52.03 -1.81 16.45
C LEU A 308 -51.81 -2.13 17.96
N PHE A 309 -51.45 -1.12 18.75
CA PHE A 309 -51.27 -1.27 20.20
C PHE A 309 -52.57 -1.65 20.89
N ASN A 310 -53.70 -1.00 20.54
CA ASN A 310 -55.01 -1.31 21.03
C ASN A 310 -55.54 -2.71 20.63
N LEU A 311 -55.04 -3.23 19.52
CA LEU A 311 -55.26 -4.63 19.08
C LEU A 311 -54.39 -5.65 19.77
N GLY A 312 -53.54 -5.22 20.76
CA GLY A 312 -52.74 -6.09 21.57
C GLY A 312 -51.30 -6.30 21.14
N THR A 313 -50.79 -5.51 20.17
CA THR A 313 -49.40 -5.58 19.73
C THR A 313 -48.45 -5.00 20.80
N GLU A 314 -47.41 -5.71 21.20
CA GLU A 314 -46.44 -5.24 22.19
C GLU A 314 -45.61 -4.06 21.64
N ILE A 315 -45.15 -3.17 22.54
CA ILE A 315 -44.31 -2.02 22.20
C ILE A 315 -42.98 -2.50 21.57
N GLY A 316 -42.45 -3.65 22.01
CA GLY A 316 -41.26 -4.29 21.45
C GLY A 316 -41.41 -4.60 19.95
N ASP A 317 -42.57 -5.11 19.55
CA ASP A 317 -42.84 -5.44 18.15
C ASP A 317 -43.07 -4.21 17.29
N LEU A 318 -43.69 -3.16 17.87
CA LEU A 318 -43.83 -1.86 17.19
C LEU A 318 -42.45 -1.21 16.95
N ARG A 319 -41.52 -1.31 17.92
CA ARG A 319 -40.12 -0.87 17.72
C ARG A 319 -39.41 -1.67 16.65
N LYS A 320 -39.59 -3.00 16.61
CA LYS A 320 -39.01 -3.86 15.57
C LYS A 320 -39.43 -3.46 14.14
N ILE A 321 -40.65 -2.91 13.96
CA ILE A 321 -41.10 -2.43 12.65
C ILE A 321 -40.17 -1.34 12.12
N PHE A 322 -39.89 -0.32 12.93
CA PHE A 322 -39.04 0.81 12.51
C PHE A 322 -37.54 0.46 12.49
N LEU A 323 -37.09 -0.41 13.38
CA LEU A 323 -35.75 -0.99 13.34
C LEU A 323 -35.52 -1.68 11.98
N LEU A 324 -36.42 -2.59 11.61
CA LEU A 324 -36.34 -3.32 10.35
C LEU A 324 -36.49 -2.41 9.14
N GLN A 325 -37.36 -1.41 9.22
CA GLN A 325 -37.57 -0.45 8.16
C GLN A 325 -36.31 0.37 7.87
N GLY A 326 -35.67 0.94 8.90
CA GLY A 326 -34.45 1.71 8.73
C GLY A 326 -33.28 0.84 8.29
N THR A 327 -33.17 -0.37 8.85
CA THR A 327 -32.13 -1.33 8.40
C THR A 327 -32.32 -1.76 6.96
N LEU A 328 -33.54 -2.03 6.50
CA LEU A 328 -33.82 -2.36 5.12
C LEU A 328 -33.49 -1.16 4.18
N LEU A 329 -33.81 0.06 4.60
CA LEU A 329 -33.50 1.26 3.82
C LEU A 329 -31.99 1.45 3.67
N THR A 330 -31.21 1.21 4.71
CA THR A 330 -29.74 1.27 4.65
C THR A 330 -29.14 0.14 3.83
N VAL A 331 -29.66 -1.09 3.91
CA VAL A 331 -29.21 -2.21 3.09
C VAL A 331 -29.48 -1.97 1.60
N PHE A 332 -30.71 -1.55 1.25
CA PHE A 332 -31.04 -1.26 -0.15
C PHE A 332 -30.27 -0.06 -0.69
N GLY A 333 -30.17 1.03 0.09
CA GLY A 333 -29.37 2.19 -0.28
C GLY A 333 -27.90 1.87 -0.43
N GLY A 334 -27.35 1.05 0.48
CA GLY A 334 -25.98 0.57 0.43
C GLY A 334 -25.68 -0.29 -0.80
N ILE A 335 -26.58 -1.23 -1.15
CA ILE A 335 -26.46 -2.07 -2.35
C ILE A 335 -26.52 -1.22 -3.63
N ILE A 336 -27.43 -0.28 -3.72
CA ILE A 336 -27.54 0.63 -4.88
C ILE A 336 -26.29 1.50 -5.00
N GLY A 337 -25.85 2.12 -3.89
CA GLY A 337 -24.67 2.97 -3.87
C GLY A 337 -23.41 2.18 -4.24
N LEU A 338 -23.27 0.96 -3.73
CA LEU A 338 -22.16 0.07 -4.05
C LEU A 338 -22.18 -0.34 -5.53
N ALA A 339 -23.34 -0.66 -6.09
CA ALA A 339 -23.49 -0.99 -7.51
C ALA A 339 -23.06 0.18 -8.39
N LEU A 340 -23.47 1.40 -8.07
CA LEU A 340 -23.04 2.62 -8.76
C LEU A 340 -21.52 2.84 -8.63
N GLY A 341 -20.98 2.65 -7.44
CA GLY A 341 -19.54 2.73 -7.20
C GLY A 341 -18.73 1.71 -8.02
N ILE A 342 -19.22 0.47 -8.09
CA ILE A 342 -18.58 -0.60 -8.91
C ILE A 342 -18.60 -0.20 -10.39
N ILE A 343 -19.72 0.34 -10.88
CA ILE A 343 -19.83 0.81 -12.27
C ILE A 343 -18.78 1.89 -12.54
N ILE A 344 -18.63 2.88 -11.67
CA ILE A 344 -17.64 3.97 -11.82
C ILE A 344 -16.22 3.39 -11.85
N VAL A 345 -15.87 2.48 -10.93
CA VAL A 345 -14.54 1.86 -10.86
C VAL A 345 -14.25 1.04 -12.12
N VAL A 346 -15.22 0.25 -12.61
CA VAL A 346 -15.06 -0.55 -13.83
C VAL A 346 -14.92 0.34 -15.08
N ILE A 347 -15.68 1.44 -15.15
CA ILE A 347 -15.55 2.43 -16.24
C ILE A 347 -14.14 3.02 -16.22
N GLN A 348 -13.64 3.45 -15.06
CA GLN A 348 -12.28 3.99 -14.95
C GLN A 348 -11.21 2.97 -15.33
N GLN A 349 -11.34 1.70 -14.92
CA GLN A 349 -10.41 0.64 -15.29
C GLN A 349 -10.36 0.37 -16.81
N LYS A 350 -11.53 0.41 -17.48
CA LYS A 350 -11.61 0.12 -18.92
C LYS A 350 -11.27 1.31 -19.80
N PHE A 351 -11.78 2.48 -19.47
CA PHE A 351 -11.73 3.66 -20.33
C PHE A 351 -10.67 4.67 -19.90
N GLN A 352 -10.08 4.51 -18.70
CA GLN A 352 -8.99 5.36 -18.21
C GLN A 352 -9.29 6.86 -18.33
N LEU A 353 -10.54 7.27 -17.97
CA LEU A 353 -11.03 8.64 -18.17
C LEU A 353 -10.27 9.67 -17.34
N ILE A 354 -9.86 9.30 -16.14
CA ILE A 354 -9.09 10.16 -15.24
C ILE A 354 -7.62 9.75 -15.33
N MET A 355 -6.79 10.70 -15.75
CA MET A 355 -5.34 10.51 -15.94
C MET A 355 -4.57 11.32 -14.89
N ILE A 356 -3.45 10.78 -14.40
CA ILE A 356 -2.48 11.51 -13.55
C ILE A 356 -1.54 12.31 -14.45
N THR A 357 -1.02 11.66 -15.51
CA THR A 357 -0.18 12.28 -16.54
C THR A 357 -0.74 11.90 -17.91
N PRO A 358 -0.30 12.53 -19.01
CA PRO A 358 -0.78 12.18 -20.35
C PRO A 358 -0.68 10.70 -20.73
N THR A 359 0.19 9.95 -20.04
CA THR A 359 0.45 8.53 -20.34
C THR A 359 0.07 7.60 -19.20
N LEU A 360 -0.30 8.12 -18.01
CA LEU A 360 -0.57 7.34 -16.82
C LEU A 360 -2.00 7.57 -16.32
N ALA A 361 -2.83 6.55 -16.41
CA ALA A 361 -4.18 6.57 -15.86
C ALA A 361 -4.16 6.48 -14.32
N TYR A 362 -5.16 7.12 -13.70
CA TYR A 362 -5.32 7.02 -12.24
C TYR A 362 -5.61 5.58 -11.84
N PRO A 363 -4.77 4.94 -11.03
CA PRO A 363 -4.91 3.53 -10.68
C PRO A 363 -6.11 3.31 -9.78
N VAL A 364 -7.01 2.42 -10.18
CA VAL A 364 -8.15 1.98 -9.37
C VAL A 364 -8.24 0.46 -9.43
N ILE A 365 -8.53 -0.18 -8.29
CA ILE A 365 -8.64 -1.63 -8.22
C ILE A 365 -9.97 -2.01 -7.59
N PHE A 366 -10.70 -2.90 -8.28
CA PHE A 366 -11.83 -3.59 -7.70
C PHE A 366 -11.35 -4.65 -6.71
N SER A 367 -11.74 -4.52 -5.46
CA SER A 367 -11.44 -5.49 -4.40
C SER A 367 -12.73 -5.96 -3.73
N ILE A 368 -12.91 -7.27 -3.62
CA ILE A 368 -14.00 -7.88 -2.86
C ILE A 368 -13.93 -7.51 -1.38
N GLN A 369 -12.72 -7.33 -0.86
CA GLN A 369 -12.51 -6.89 0.52
C GLN A 369 -13.12 -5.50 0.76
N ASN A 370 -12.95 -4.55 -0.18
CA ASN A 370 -13.56 -3.22 -0.10
C ASN A 370 -15.09 -3.31 -0.14
N VAL A 371 -15.66 -4.19 -0.97
CA VAL A 371 -17.11 -4.45 -0.99
C VAL A 371 -17.62 -4.87 0.38
N LEU A 372 -16.94 -5.84 1.01
CA LEU A 372 -17.34 -6.35 2.34
C LEU A 372 -17.20 -5.29 3.44
N ILE A 373 -16.13 -4.50 3.40
CA ILE A 373 -15.91 -3.39 4.35
C ILE A 373 -17.04 -2.37 4.23
N VAL A 374 -17.36 -1.92 3.02
CA VAL A 374 -18.42 -0.94 2.78
C VAL A 374 -19.77 -1.46 3.23
N LEU A 375 -20.15 -2.67 2.84
CA LEU A 375 -21.40 -3.29 3.28
C LEU A 375 -21.48 -3.45 4.79
N GLY A 376 -20.42 -3.96 5.41
CA GLY A 376 -20.34 -4.13 6.87
C GLY A 376 -20.50 -2.80 7.61
N THR A 377 -19.82 -1.75 7.14
CA THR A 377 -19.90 -0.41 7.72
C THR A 377 -21.31 0.16 7.63
N ILE A 378 -21.93 0.11 6.44
CA ILE A 378 -23.27 0.70 6.21
C ILE A 378 -24.34 -0.08 6.97
N ILE A 379 -24.28 -1.42 6.94
CA ILE A 379 -25.27 -2.24 7.66
C ILE A 379 -25.11 -2.04 9.17
N GLY A 380 -23.89 -2.07 9.69
CA GLY A 380 -23.62 -1.89 11.11
C GLY A 380 -24.07 -0.51 11.63
N LEU A 381 -23.64 0.55 10.96
CA LEU A 381 -24.02 1.91 11.35
C LEU A 381 -25.51 2.18 11.10
N GLY A 382 -26.08 1.65 10.00
CA GLY A 382 -27.50 1.77 9.69
C GLY A 382 -28.40 1.06 10.70
N PHE A 383 -27.97 -0.11 11.17
CA PHE A 383 -28.65 -0.82 12.26
C PHE A 383 -28.62 0.00 13.56
N LEU A 384 -27.46 0.56 13.94
CA LEU A 384 -27.34 1.42 15.13
C LEU A 384 -28.25 2.67 15.02
N ALA A 385 -28.25 3.35 13.89
CA ALA A 385 -29.11 4.51 13.64
C ALA A 385 -30.59 4.14 13.76
N SER A 386 -30.99 3.02 13.15
CA SER A 386 -32.36 2.51 13.19
C SER A 386 -32.78 2.09 14.61
N TRP A 387 -31.86 1.53 15.38
CA TRP A 387 -32.10 1.17 16.79
C TRP A 387 -32.33 2.42 17.64
N ILE A 388 -31.50 3.47 17.48
CA ILE A 388 -31.66 4.75 18.16
C ILE A 388 -33.02 5.37 17.81
N ALA A 389 -33.38 5.42 16.52
CA ALA A 389 -34.64 5.99 16.06
C ALA A 389 -35.84 5.20 16.60
N SER A 390 -35.82 3.87 16.52
CA SER A 390 -36.92 2.99 16.96
C SER A 390 -37.17 3.05 18.46
N SER A 391 -36.15 3.36 19.27
CA SER A 391 -36.30 3.54 20.72
C SER A 391 -37.26 4.67 21.11
N ARG A 392 -37.56 5.60 20.18
CA ARG A 392 -38.52 6.68 20.39
C ARG A 392 -39.99 6.21 20.41
N VAL A 393 -40.27 4.99 19.95
CA VAL A 393 -41.61 4.38 20.15
C VAL A 393 -41.79 3.98 21.62
N THR A 394 -42.51 4.80 22.37
CA THR A 394 -42.74 4.63 23.80
C THR A 394 -44.24 4.56 24.08
N LYS A 395 -44.63 3.98 25.26
CA LYS A 395 -46.02 3.93 25.72
C LYS A 395 -46.61 5.34 25.81
N LYS A 396 -45.83 6.29 26.31
CA LYS A 396 -46.18 7.70 26.44
C LYS A 396 -46.53 8.35 25.09
N LEU A 397 -45.82 7.96 24.00
CA LEU A 397 -46.12 8.42 22.65
C LEU A 397 -47.48 7.92 22.13
N LEU A 398 -47.87 6.70 22.51
CA LEU A 398 -49.09 6.04 22.04
C LEU A 398 -50.32 6.47 22.84
N GLU A 399 -50.15 6.81 24.14
CA GLU A 399 -51.19 7.23 25.05
C GLU A 399 -51.49 8.75 25.02
N ALA A 400 -50.51 9.57 24.59
CA ALA A 400 -50.69 11.04 24.46
C ALA A 400 -51.71 11.37 23.35
N PHE A 401 -52.95 11.68 23.78
CA PHE A 401 -54.22 11.98 23.10
C PHE A 401 -55.19 10.82 23.02
#